data_56aa83ff924e49ec0e4cfd32914b4f8b
#
_entry.id   56aa83ff924e49ec0e4cfd32914b4f8b
#
_cell.length_a   1.000
_cell.length_b   1.000
_cell.length_c   1.000
_cell.angle_alpha   90.00
_cell.angle_beta   90.00
_cell.angle_gamma   90.00
#
_symmetry.space_group_name_H-M   'P 1'
#
loop_
_entity.id
_entity.type
_entity.pdbx_description
1 polymer ?
#
loop_
_entity_poly.entity_id
_entity_poly.type
_entity_poly.pdbx_seq_one_letter_code
_entity_poly.pdbx_strand_id
1 'polypeptide(L)'
;MMKTKLFFALTISTLLSINTKAQKNNQYSHKIDSIITASTPLKFNGVVFVSQNGKTKYLKANGYKDFEKKIALKTDDQFEVMSNSKQVTAVLILQAAEQGKVDLQTPIKKYLPTITQSWADSVTIHHLLNHTHGIVDLDKPVAFKAGSQFKYGNLSYMLLGEILQNTTGKSFTELASSLFKKLKMEKTFIYNTKDKQSLVPGYMSENNQFKKVENSFLNEDIAPAAGVISTVQDLAKWDDALFKGKLLSPKFQKLILTPSTTSQHNVFGKESMGFGYNIRFIKEAGLDYYAVTGLGDGFTCLNVYFPSTDTSLIVLENQMPKSSEHWSFKEAAIKNAVLKGITSK
;
A
#
# COMPACT_ATOMS: atom_id res chain seq x y z
N MET A 1 -49.89 42.61 60.57
CA MET A 1 -50.25 41.60 59.53
C MET A 1 -49.21 41.61 58.43
N MET A 2 -48.23 40.73 58.53
CA MET A 2 -47.17 40.60 57.52
C MET A 2 -47.50 39.36 56.62
N LYS A 3 -47.65 39.61 55.33
CA LYS A 3 -47.90 38.51 54.33
C LYS A 3 -46.56 38.02 53.79
N THR A 4 -46.21 36.80 54.20
CA THR A 4 -45.01 36.09 53.69
C THR A 4 -45.32 35.55 52.30
N LYS A 5 -44.58 35.98 51.25
CA LYS A 5 -44.61 35.41 49.90
C LYS A 5 -43.64 34.25 49.79
N LEU A 6 -44.14 33.05 49.60
CA LEU A 6 -43.39 31.83 49.33
C LEU A 6 -42.98 31.85 47.84
N PHE A 7 -41.65 31.88 47.53
CA PHE A 7 -41.13 31.69 46.18
C PHE A 7 -40.84 30.20 45.98
N PHE A 8 -41.57 29.56 45.08
CA PHE A 8 -41.26 28.22 44.60
C PHE A 8 -40.22 28.35 43.48
N ALA A 9 -39.01 27.92 43.74
CA ALA A 9 -37.98 27.76 42.70
C ALA A 9 -38.16 26.43 42.02
N LEU A 10 -38.60 26.43 40.75
CA LEU A 10 -38.71 25.26 39.89
C LEU A 10 -37.35 24.99 39.25
N THR A 11 -36.61 24.04 39.76
CA THR A 11 -35.34 23.56 39.14
C THR A 11 -35.67 22.63 38.00
N ILE A 12 -35.53 23.12 36.77
CA ILE A 12 -35.61 22.31 35.55
C ILE A 12 -34.27 21.59 35.41
N SER A 13 -34.24 20.30 35.75
CA SER A 13 -33.12 19.39 35.41
C SER A 13 -33.21 19.01 33.94
N THR A 14 -32.45 19.68 33.11
CA THR A 14 -32.21 19.23 31.72
C THR A 14 -31.31 18.00 31.72
N LEU A 15 -31.91 16.81 31.60
CA LEU A 15 -31.20 15.59 31.28
C LEU A 15 -30.63 15.70 29.86
N LEU A 16 -29.35 16.05 29.76
CA LEU A 16 -28.54 15.88 28.56
C LEU A 16 -28.38 14.38 28.32
N SER A 17 -29.27 13.79 27.53
CA SER A 17 -29.07 12.45 26.96
C SER A 17 -27.87 12.50 26.04
N ILE A 18 -26.70 12.10 26.54
CA ILE A 18 -25.54 11.78 25.74
C ILE A 18 -25.89 10.55 24.93
N ASN A 19 -26.34 10.78 23.70
CA ASN A 19 -26.46 9.71 22.69
C ASN A 19 -25.04 9.23 22.35
N THR A 20 -24.46 8.36 23.17
CA THR A 20 -23.36 7.50 22.76
C THR A 20 -23.96 6.55 21.70
N LYS A 21 -23.86 6.93 20.43
CA LYS A 21 -24.01 5.97 19.33
C LYS A 21 -22.96 4.90 19.56
N ALA A 22 -23.33 3.80 20.21
CA ALA A 22 -22.51 2.61 20.24
C ALA A 22 -22.16 2.29 18.79
N GLN A 23 -20.88 2.47 18.44
CA GLN A 23 -20.36 2.11 17.12
C GLN A 23 -20.69 0.63 16.97
N LYS A 24 -21.60 0.27 16.04
CA LYS A 24 -21.92 -1.14 15.76
C LYS A 24 -20.59 -1.82 15.51
N ASN A 25 -20.14 -2.65 16.46
CA ASN A 25 -18.91 -3.41 16.32
C ASN A 25 -19.07 -4.27 15.06
N ASN A 26 -18.26 -3.96 14.04
CA ASN A 26 -18.24 -4.75 12.84
C ASN A 26 -17.85 -6.18 13.20
N GLN A 27 -18.45 -7.18 12.58
CA GLN A 27 -18.20 -8.60 12.88
C GLN A 27 -16.71 -9.00 12.89
N TYR A 28 -15.88 -8.28 12.13
CA TYR A 28 -14.44 -8.55 12.03
C TYR A 28 -13.59 -7.85 13.09
N SER A 29 -14.07 -6.82 13.80
CA SER A 29 -13.24 -6.04 14.74
C SER A 29 -12.67 -6.89 15.86
N HIS A 30 -13.52 -7.68 16.54
CA HIS A 30 -13.08 -8.62 17.59
C HIS A 30 -12.12 -9.69 17.05
N LYS A 31 -12.34 -10.14 15.79
CA LYS A 31 -11.45 -11.13 15.18
C LYS A 31 -10.08 -10.52 14.88
N ILE A 32 -10.03 -9.29 14.37
CA ILE A 32 -8.78 -8.57 14.17
C ILE A 32 -8.06 -8.37 15.51
N ASP A 33 -8.77 -7.93 16.56
CA ASP A 33 -8.20 -7.80 17.92
C ASP A 33 -7.55 -9.09 18.38
N SER A 34 -8.24 -10.22 18.24
CA SER A 34 -7.71 -11.54 18.58
C SER A 34 -6.45 -11.90 17.77
N ILE A 35 -6.41 -11.57 16.47
CA ILE A 35 -5.25 -11.86 15.60
C ILE A 35 -4.04 -11.01 15.98
N ILE A 36 -4.21 -9.70 16.20
CA ILE A 36 -3.08 -8.79 16.48
C ILE A 36 -2.55 -8.93 17.91
N THR A 37 -3.33 -9.45 18.84
CA THR A 37 -2.88 -9.72 20.22
C THR A 37 -2.30 -11.12 20.43
N ALA A 38 -2.56 -12.05 19.51
CA ALA A 38 -2.00 -13.39 19.56
C ALA A 38 -0.48 -13.38 19.33
N SER A 39 0.26 -14.09 20.20
CA SER A 39 1.73 -14.19 20.14
C SER A 39 2.24 -15.39 19.32
N THR A 40 1.37 -16.28 18.89
CA THR A 40 1.71 -17.49 18.12
C THR A 40 1.02 -17.48 16.77
N PRO A 41 1.65 -18.00 15.69
CA PRO A 41 3.06 -18.44 15.61
C PRO A 41 4.05 -17.29 15.72
N LEU A 42 3.62 -16.03 15.48
CA LEU A 42 4.41 -14.81 15.64
C LEU A 42 3.56 -13.67 16.18
N LYS A 43 4.20 -12.72 16.85
CA LYS A 43 3.56 -11.48 17.31
C LYS A 43 3.28 -10.57 16.13
N PHE A 44 2.21 -9.78 16.22
CA PHE A 44 1.94 -8.68 15.32
C PHE A 44 2.59 -7.40 15.85
N ASN A 45 3.25 -6.63 14.98
CA ASN A 45 3.83 -5.34 15.35
C ASN A 45 3.57 -4.33 14.22
N GLY A 46 2.48 -3.58 14.34
CA GLY A 46 2.06 -2.71 13.23
C GLY A 46 0.74 -1.99 13.48
N VAL A 47 0.17 -1.49 12.40
CA VAL A 47 -1.11 -0.76 12.36
C VAL A 47 -2.05 -1.44 11.38
N VAL A 48 -3.31 -1.64 11.80
CA VAL A 48 -4.39 -2.13 10.95
C VAL A 48 -5.44 -1.03 10.79
N PHE A 49 -5.85 -0.79 9.56
CA PHE A 49 -6.90 0.14 9.18
C PHE A 49 -7.91 -0.52 8.27
N VAL A 50 -9.20 -0.32 8.56
CA VAL A 50 -10.29 -0.67 7.65
C VAL A 50 -11.20 0.53 7.50
N SER A 51 -11.47 0.90 6.25
CA SER A 51 -12.53 1.85 5.92
C SER A 51 -13.60 1.19 5.04
N GLN A 52 -14.82 1.69 5.13
CA GLN A 52 -15.92 1.29 4.26
C GLN A 52 -16.79 2.50 3.94
N ASN A 53 -17.07 2.71 2.66
CA ASN A 53 -17.83 3.89 2.18
C ASN A 53 -17.22 5.20 2.70
N GLY A 54 -15.88 5.33 2.66
CA GLY A 54 -15.14 6.49 3.13
C GLY A 54 -15.15 6.72 4.66
N LYS A 55 -15.69 5.78 5.45
CA LYS A 55 -15.75 5.89 6.92
C LYS A 55 -14.83 4.87 7.57
N THR A 56 -13.99 5.31 8.51
CA THR A 56 -13.17 4.40 9.33
C THR A 56 -14.07 3.44 10.10
N LYS A 57 -13.80 2.15 9.96
CA LYS A 57 -14.49 1.05 10.64
C LYS A 57 -13.63 0.39 11.69
N TYR A 58 -12.31 0.38 11.46
CA TYR A 58 -11.33 -0.15 12.40
C TYR A 58 -10.02 0.62 12.22
N LEU A 59 -9.37 0.97 13.32
CA LEU A 59 -8.04 1.58 13.34
C LEU A 59 -7.37 1.25 14.65
N LYS A 60 -6.28 0.50 14.61
CA LYS A 60 -5.55 0.11 15.82
C LYS A 60 -4.08 -0.13 15.53
N ALA A 61 -3.22 0.37 16.42
CA ALA A 61 -1.82 0.04 16.50
C ALA A 61 -1.60 -1.01 17.59
N ASN A 62 -0.67 -1.94 17.37
CA ASN A 62 -0.26 -2.95 18.35
C ASN A 62 1.25 -3.16 18.25
N GLY A 63 1.93 -3.19 19.40
CA GLY A 63 3.36 -3.37 19.49
C GLY A 63 4.16 -2.09 19.65
N TYR A 64 5.42 -2.10 19.23
CA TYR A 64 6.39 -1.06 19.51
C TYR A 64 7.02 -0.52 18.23
N LYS A 65 7.20 0.81 18.17
CA LYS A 65 8.08 1.41 17.17
C LYS A 65 9.55 1.32 17.57
N ASP A 66 9.82 1.25 18.88
CA ASP A 66 11.17 1.03 19.42
C ASP A 66 11.07 -0.05 20.50
N PHE A 67 11.61 -1.23 20.22
CA PHE A 67 11.55 -2.37 21.15
C PHE A 67 12.49 -2.21 22.34
N GLU A 68 13.63 -1.54 22.16
CA GLU A 68 14.61 -1.33 23.24
C GLU A 68 14.07 -0.34 24.27
N LYS A 69 13.54 0.79 23.78
CA LYS A 69 12.97 1.85 24.63
C LYS A 69 11.52 1.59 25.02
N LYS A 70 10.90 0.50 24.53
CA LYS A 70 9.48 0.17 24.73
C LYS A 70 8.52 1.29 24.34
N ILE A 71 8.85 2.04 23.26
CA ILE A 71 7.98 3.10 22.76
C ILE A 71 6.90 2.46 21.91
N ALA A 72 5.64 2.57 22.34
CA ALA A 72 4.49 2.02 21.62
C ALA A 72 4.31 2.65 20.24
N LEU A 73 3.83 1.86 19.29
CA LEU A 73 3.35 2.33 17.99
C LEU A 73 2.10 3.20 18.15
N LYS A 74 1.99 4.21 17.29
CA LYS A 74 0.80 5.04 17.13
C LYS A 74 0.12 4.75 15.79
N THR A 75 -1.16 5.01 15.72
CA THR A 75 -1.95 4.77 14.49
C THR A 75 -1.58 5.65 13.32
N ASP A 76 -0.83 6.73 13.57
CA ASP A 76 -0.38 7.71 12.60
C ASP A 76 1.14 7.71 12.38
N ASP A 77 1.84 6.70 12.91
CA ASP A 77 3.25 6.46 12.61
C ASP A 77 3.44 6.15 11.11
N GLN A 78 4.62 6.48 10.58
CA GLN A 78 4.99 6.34 9.18
C GLN A 78 5.84 5.09 8.97
N PHE A 79 5.54 4.36 7.89
CA PHE A 79 6.17 3.09 7.53
C PHE A 79 6.73 3.15 6.11
N GLU A 80 7.78 2.41 5.84
CA GLU A 80 8.17 2.07 4.48
C GLU A 80 7.12 1.13 3.89
N VAL A 81 6.45 1.56 2.80
CA VAL A 81 5.40 0.74 2.19
C VAL A 81 5.94 -0.19 1.10
N MET A 82 7.26 -0.17 0.90
CA MET A 82 7.98 -1.06 0.00
C MET A 82 7.33 -1.10 -1.40
N SER A 83 7.08 -2.27 -1.93
CA SER A 83 6.56 -2.45 -3.28
C SER A 83 5.16 -1.88 -3.55
N ASN A 84 4.44 -1.38 -2.53
CA ASN A 84 3.26 -0.54 -2.77
C ASN A 84 3.63 0.76 -3.51
N SER A 85 4.87 1.23 -3.40
CA SER A 85 5.43 2.37 -4.14
C SER A 85 5.25 2.24 -5.65
N LYS A 86 5.28 1.02 -6.18
CA LYS A 86 5.12 0.74 -7.61
C LYS A 86 3.76 1.21 -8.17
N GLN A 87 2.71 1.25 -7.35
CA GLN A 87 1.43 1.82 -7.79
C GLN A 87 1.55 3.31 -8.11
N VAL A 88 2.33 4.05 -7.32
CA VAL A 88 2.58 5.49 -7.55
C VAL A 88 3.28 5.67 -8.89
N THR A 89 4.33 4.89 -9.15
CA THR A 89 5.06 4.92 -10.42
C THR A 89 4.16 4.56 -11.61
N ALA A 90 3.33 3.52 -11.47
CA ALA A 90 2.39 3.13 -12.52
C ALA A 90 1.41 4.26 -12.85
N VAL A 91 0.84 4.92 -11.84
CA VAL A 91 -0.06 6.07 -12.05
C VAL A 91 0.66 7.22 -12.73
N LEU A 92 1.88 7.56 -12.32
CA LEU A 92 2.66 8.65 -12.93
C LEU A 92 3.00 8.35 -14.41
N ILE A 93 3.35 7.11 -14.74
CA ILE A 93 3.56 6.68 -16.15
C ILE A 93 2.25 6.81 -16.94
N LEU A 94 1.13 6.40 -16.40
CA LEU A 94 -0.16 6.52 -17.09
C LEU A 94 -0.58 7.98 -17.27
N GLN A 95 -0.31 8.86 -16.31
CA GLN A 95 -0.51 10.31 -16.44
C GLN A 95 0.41 10.91 -17.50
N ALA A 96 1.66 10.45 -17.60
CA ALA A 96 2.56 10.86 -18.68
C ALA A 96 2.06 10.37 -20.06
N ALA A 97 1.45 9.17 -20.12
CA ALA A 97 0.84 8.66 -21.33
C ALA A 97 -0.43 9.44 -21.73
N GLU A 98 -1.25 9.86 -20.77
CA GLU A 98 -2.39 10.75 -21.01
C GLU A 98 -1.97 12.10 -21.62
N GLN A 99 -0.80 12.59 -21.19
CA GLN A 99 -0.21 13.84 -21.69
C GLN A 99 0.53 13.67 -23.04
N GLY A 100 0.55 12.46 -23.61
CA GLY A 100 1.27 12.15 -24.85
C GLY A 100 2.81 12.15 -24.73
N LYS A 101 3.35 12.18 -23.50
CA LYS A 101 4.81 12.18 -23.26
C LYS A 101 5.43 10.82 -23.48
N VAL A 102 4.68 9.75 -23.22
CA VAL A 102 5.06 8.36 -23.46
C VAL A 102 3.94 7.60 -24.16
N ASP A 103 4.31 6.55 -24.89
CA ASP A 103 3.40 5.56 -25.42
C ASP A 103 3.78 4.22 -24.80
N LEU A 104 2.80 3.54 -24.22
CA LEU A 104 3.00 2.29 -23.46
C LEU A 104 3.49 1.12 -24.35
N GLN A 105 3.22 1.16 -25.65
CA GLN A 105 3.61 0.12 -26.60
C GLN A 105 4.90 0.44 -27.36
N THR A 106 5.42 1.66 -27.21
CA THR A 106 6.69 2.03 -27.82
C THR A 106 7.86 1.40 -27.08
N PRO A 107 8.89 0.86 -27.79
CA PRO A 107 10.11 0.33 -27.20
C PRO A 107 10.81 1.35 -26.28
N ILE A 108 11.33 0.86 -25.17
CA ILE A 108 11.97 1.72 -24.14
C ILE A 108 13.23 2.40 -24.64
N LYS A 109 13.89 1.89 -25.68
CA LYS A 109 15.03 2.51 -26.36
C LYS A 109 14.77 3.97 -26.73
N LYS A 110 13.53 4.31 -27.12
CA LYS A 110 13.14 5.69 -27.43
C LYS A 110 13.29 6.63 -26.22
N TYR A 111 13.04 6.14 -25.03
CA TYR A 111 13.01 6.91 -23.79
C TYR A 111 14.30 6.78 -22.97
N LEU A 112 15.05 5.71 -23.21
CA LEU A 112 16.31 5.37 -22.55
C LEU A 112 17.41 5.12 -23.60
N PRO A 113 17.84 6.17 -24.32
CA PRO A 113 18.80 6.02 -25.43
C PRO A 113 20.18 5.55 -24.97
N THR A 114 20.51 5.69 -23.71
CA THR A 114 21.77 5.22 -23.11
C THR A 114 21.88 3.71 -23.01
N ILE A 115 20.74 2.99 -22.98
CA ILE A 115 20.73 1.51 -22.99
C ILE A 115 21.11 1.03 -24.37
N THR A 116 22.25 0.36 -24.52
CA THR A 116 22.80 -0.11 -25.79
C THR A 116 22.39 -1.53 -26.17
N GLN A 117 21.85 -2.28 -25.22
CA GLN A 117 21.43 -3.68 -25.40
C GLN A 117 20.25 -3.78 -26.39
N SER A 118 20.31 -4.76 -27.28
CA SER A 118 19.32 -4.96 -28.34
C SER A 118 17.89 -5.26 -27.84
N TRP A 119 17.75 -5.78 -26.62
CA TRP A 119 16.43 -6.01 -26.04
C TRP A 119 15.65 -4.69 -25.80
N ALA A 120 16.32 -3.55 -25.66
CA ALA A 120 15.65 -2.26 -25.51
C ALA A 120 14.78 -1.85 -26.71
N ASP A 121 15.04 -2.44 -27.89
CA ASP A 121 14.26 -2.24 -29.11
C ASP A 121 12.96 -3.09 -29.15
N SER A 122 12.79 -4.00 -28.19
CA SER A 122 11.61 -4.90 -28.12
C SER A 122 10.84 -4.80 -26.80
N VAL A 123 11.49 -4.42 -25.72
CA VAL A 123 10.85 -4.20 -24.42
C VAL A 123 10.11 -2.88 -24.45
N THR A 124 8.84 -2.86 -24.05
CA THR A 124 7.99 -1.66 -23.99
C THR A 124 7.72 -1.23 -22.56
N ILE A 125 7.20 -0.02 -22.37
CA ILE A 125 6.73 0.46 -21.05
C ILE A 125 5.66 -0.48 -20.48
N HIS A 126 4.76 -1.01 -21.32
CA HIS A 126 3.77 -2.00 -20.92
C HIS A 126 4.42 -3.25 -20.29
N HIS A 127 5.48 -3.78 -20.91
CA HIS A 127 6.22 -4.93 -20.39
C HIS A 127 6.90 -4.63 -19.04
N LEU A 128 7.41 -3.41 -18.83
CA LEU A 128 7.99 -2.99 -17.55
C LEU A 128 6.91 -2.94 -16.46
N LEU A 129 5.76 -2.31 -16.75
CA LEU A 129 4.65 -2.11 -15.81
C LEU A 129 4.06 -3.43 -15.29
N ASN A 130 3.96 -4.46 -16.15
CA ASN A 130 3.35 -5.74 -15.81
C ASN A 130 4.35 -6.86 -15.54
N HIS A 131 5.66 -6.54 -15.45
CA HIS A 131 6.74 -7.51 -15.18
C HIS A 131 6.89 -8.63 -16.23
N THR A 132 6.57 -8.34 -17.51
CA THR A 132 6.80 -9.30 -18.61
C THR A 132 8.00 -8.92 -19.50
N HIS A 133 8.90 -8.08 -19.00
CA HIS A 133 10.04 -7.53 -19.75
C HIS A 133 11.22 -8.48 -19.92
N GLY A 134 11.38 -9.50 -19.06
CA GLY A 134 12.49 -10.47 -19.12
C GLY A 134 13.85 -9.93 -18.65
N ILE A 135 14.01 -8.65 -18.34
CA ILE A 135 15.28 -8.05 -17.89
C ILE A 135 15.57 -8.51 -16.46
N VAL A 136 16.74 -9.08 -16.23
CA VAL A 136 17.24 -9.47 -14.90
C VAL A 136 18.46 -8.67 -14.47
N ASP A 137 19.18 -8.16 -15.46
CA ASP A 137 20.41 -7.38 -15.32
C ASP A 137 20.51 -6.52 -16.58
N LEU A 138 20.96 -5.26 -16.44
CA LEU A 138 21.05 -4.34 -17.58
C LEU A 138 22.12 -4.79 -18.60
N ASP A 139 23.17 -5.42 -18.13
CA ASP A 139 24.32 -5.81 -18.97
C ASP A 139 24.17 -7.22 -19.55
N LYS A 140 23.03 -7.89 -19.31
CA LYS A 140 22.80 -9.26 -19.76
C LYS A 140 21.67 -9.34 -20.79
N PRO A 141 21.62 -10.38 -21.60
CA PRO A 141 20.44 -10.70 -22.39
C PRO A 141 19.21 -10.90 -21.50
N VAL A 142 18.01 -10.64 -22.03
CA VAL A 142 16.77 -10.93 -21.33
C VAL A 142 16.63 -12.44 -21.07
N ALA A 143 16.05 -12.79 -19.92
CA ALA A 143 15.84 -14.20 -19.53
C ALA A 143 14.78 -14.89 -20.40
N PHE A 144 13.89 -14.15 -21.04
CA PHE A 144 12.84 -14.62 -21.94
C PHE A 144 12.37 -13.46 -22.84
N LYS A 145 11.69 -13.80 -23.94
CA LYS A 145 11.12 -12.81 -24.86
C LYS A 145 10.09 -11.94 -24.14
N ALA A 146 10.20 -10.63 -24.32
CA ALA A 146 9.24 -9.67 -23.75
C ALA A 146 7.79 -10.06 -24.08
N GLY A 147 6.92 -10.02 -23.09
CA GLY A 147 5.51 -10.41 -23.16
C GLY A 147 5.23 -11.91 -22.97
N SER A 148 6.25 -12.79 -22.94
CA SER A 148 6.03 -14.24 -22.92
C SER A 148 5.91 -14.87 -21.54
N GLN A 149 6.51 -14.28 -20.51
CA GLN A 149 6.51 -14.80 -19.14
C GLN A 149 6.44 -13.64 -18.14
N PHE A 150 5.98 -13.95 -16.92
CA PHE A 150 6.00 -13.03 -15.78
C PHE A 150 7.24 -13.27 -14.92
N LYS A 151 7.98 -12.20 -14.60
CA LYS A 151 9.07 -12.23 -13.61
C LYS A 151 9.12 -10.92 -12.86
N TYR A 152 8.70 -10.97 -11.61
CA TYR A 152 8.70 -9.81 -10.74
C TYR A 152 10.12 -9.32 -10.43
N GLY A 153 10.32 -8.00 -10.37
CA GLY A 153 11.59 -7.39 -9.98
C GLY A 153 11.49 -5.88 -9.78
N ASN A 154 12.49 -5.29 -9.12
CA ASN A 154 12.53 -3.84 -8.89
C ASN A 154 13.05 -3.08 -10.11
N LEU A 155 13.94 -3.69 -10.89
CA LEU A 155 14.65 -3.05 -12.00
C LEU A 155 13.70 -2.41 -13.02
N SER A 156 12.59 -3.08 -13.35
CA SER A 156 11.60 -2.52 -14.28
C SER A 156 11.02 -1.19 -13.80
N TYR A 157 10.76 -1.05 -12.51
CA TYR A 157 10.21 0.17 -11.94
C TYR A 157 11.27 1.26 -11.73
N MET A 158 12.54 0.88 -11.55
CA MET A 158 13.67 1.83 -11.60
C MET A 158 13.77 2.44 -13.00
N LEU A 159 13.70 1.61 -14.06
CA LEU A 159 13.68 2.09 -15.45
C LEU A 159 12.45 2.96 -15.76
N LEU A 160 11.28 2.66 -15.19
CA LEU A 160 10.09 3.52 -15.32
C LEU A 160 10.31 4.89 -14.64
N GLY A 161 11.03 4.93 -13.53
CA GLY A 161 11.44 6.18 -12.89
C GLY A 161 12.35 7.03 -13.78
N GLU A 162 13.34 6.41 -14.42
CA GLU A 162 14.24 7.07 -15.38
C GLU A 162 13.48 7.57 -16.62
N ILE A 163 12.55 6.77 -17.16
CA ILE A 163 11.66 7.20 -18.26
C ILE A 163 10.85 8.43 -17.88
N LEU A 164 10.27 8.47 -16.65
CA LEU A 164 9.56 9.64 -16.15
C LEU A 164 10.46 10.88 -16.12
N GLN A 165 11.67 10.75 -15.60
CA GLN A 165 12.61 11.85 -15.54
C GLN A 165 12.99 12.36 -16.94
N ASN A 166 13.33 11.47 -17.86
CA ASN A 166 13.73 11.83 -19.22
C ASN A 166 12.59 12.48 -20.04
N THR A 167 11.35 12.05 -19.80
CA THR A 167 10.19 12.53 -20.58
C THR A 167 9.47 13.73 -19.96
N THR A 168 9.65 13.96 -18.66
CA THR A 168 8.98 15.06 -17.94
C THR A 168 9.93 16.19 -17.55
N GLY A 169 11.24 15.93 -17.48
CA GLY A 169 12.26 16.85 -16.94
C GLY A 169 12.20 16.99 -15.40
N LYS A 170 11.45 16.13 -14.71
CA LYS A 170 11.28 16.16 -13.24
C LYS A 170 11.71 14.84 -12.64
N SER A 171 12.32 14.90 -11.46
CA SER A 171 12.64 13.69 -10.69
C SER A 171 11.39 12.93 -10.27
N PHE A 172 11.53 11.63 -10.00
CA PHE A 172 10.44 10.83 -9.44
C PHE A 172 9.90 11.43 -8.12
N THR A 173 10.80 11.93 -7.27
CA THR A 173 10.45 12.57 -5.99
C THR A 173 9.58 13.80 -6.19
N GLU A 174 9.89 14.67 -7.16
CA GLU A 174 9.07 15.86 -7.47
C GLU A 174 7.69 15.49 -7.98
N LEU A 175 7.60 14.51 -8.89
CA LEU A 175 6.34 14.04 -9.45
C LEU A 175 5.45 13.41 -8.38
N ALA A 176 6.01 12.49 -7.58
CA ALA A 176 5.29 11.81 -6.51
C ALA A 176 4.84 12.79 -5.41
N SER A 177 5.73 13.71 -4.97
CA SER A 177 5.39 14.72 -3.96
C SER A 177 4.26 15.65 -4.43
N SER A 178 4.25 16.05 -5.71
CA SER A 178 3.16 16.83 -6.30
C SER A 178 1.83 16.06 -6.27
N LEU A 179 1.87 14.76 -6.55
CA LEU A 179 0.70 13.88 -6.51
C LEU A 179 0.19 13.71 -5.07
N PHE A 180 1.07 13.45 -4.10
CA PHE A 180 0.70 13.32 -2.68
C PHE A 180 0.08 14.62 -2.15
N LYS A 181 0.64 15.78 -2.48
CA LYS A 181 0.08 17.09 -2.12
C LYS A 181 -1.33 17.28 -2.68
N LYS A 182 -1.56 16.94 -3.96
CA LYS A 182 -2.89 17.00 -4.61
C LYS A 182 -3.91 16.12 -3.87
N LEU A 183 -3.48 14.96 -3.38
CA LEU A 183 -4.31 14.00 -2.65
C LEU A 183 -4.42 14.31 -1.14
N LYS A 184 -3.77 15.37 -0.65
CA LYS A 184 -3.69 15.71 0.77
C LYS A 184 -3.13 14.56 1.63
N MET A 185 -2.17 13.83 1.09
CA MET A 185 -1.42 12.79 1.77
C MET A 185 -0.24 13.42 2.51
N GLU A 186 -0.53 14.16 3.58
CA GLU A 186 0.41 15.06 4.26
C GLU A 186 1.52 14.34 5.02
N LYS A 187 1.32 13.05 5.32
CA LYS A 187 2.29 12.18 5.99
C LYS A 187 2.94 11.18 5.04
N THR A 188 2.88 11.45 3.72
CA THR A 188 3.46 10.59 2.68
C THR A 188 4.54 11.34 1.93
N PHE A 189 5.71 10.72 1.79
CA PHE A 189 6.85 11.29 1.08
C PHE A 189 7.71 10.19 0.46
N ILE A 190 8.67 10.59 -0.39
CA ILE A 190 9.69 9.68 -0.92
C ILE A 190 10.87 9.65 0.02
N TYR A 191 11.31 8.44 0.38
CA TYR A 191 12.46 8.22 1.26
C TYR A 191 13.65 9.09 0.84
N ASN A 192 14.17 9.82 1.79
CA ASN A 192 15.45 10.51 1.67
C ASN A 192 16.20 10.39 3.01
N THR A 193 17.50 10.52 2.96
CA THR A 193 18.35 10.36 4.14
C THR A 193 18.17 11.48 5.18
N LYS A 194 17.53 12.60 4.81
CA LYS A 194 17.38 13.81 5.65
C LYS A 194 16.11 13.81 6.51
N ASP A 195 15.01 13.21 6.02
CA ASP A 195 13.67 13.28 6.65
C ASP A 195 13.27 11.99 7.37
N LYS A 196 14.16 11.47 8.23
CA LYS A 196 13.91 10.22 8.98
C LYS A 196 13.13 10.39 10.29
N GLN A 197 12.75 11.62 10.67
CA GLN A 197 12.30 11.92 12.04
C GLN A 197 10.99 11.23 12.47
N SER A 198 10.13 10.85 11.53
CA SER A 198 8.82 10.25 11.83
C SER A 198 8.69 8.80 11.36
N LEU A 199 9.67 8.31 10.60
CA LEU A 199 9.72 6.93 10.13
C LEU A 199 10.03 6.00 11.29
N VAL A 200 9.20 4.97 11.48
CA VAL A 200 9.50 3.91 12.45
C VAL A 200 10.66 3.04 11.95
N PRO A 201 11.56 2.56 12.81
CA PRO A 201 12.57 1.59 12.39
C PRO A 201 11.95 0.25 12.00
N GLY A 202 12.51 -0.40 10.99
CA GLY A 202 12.16 -1.76 10.60
C GLY A 202 12.91 -2.80 11.43
N TYR A 203 12.29 -3.96 11.60
CA TYR A 203 12.86 -5.07 12.37
C TYR A 203 12.74 -6.39 11.63
N MET A 204 13.83 -7.16 11.57
CA MET A 204 13.75 -8.58 11.23
C MET A 204 13.27 -9.36 12.45
N SER A 205 12.28 -10.24 12.30
CA SER A 205 11.73 -11.04 13.39
C SER A 205 11.97 -12.52 13.19
N GLU A 206 12.41 -13.18 14.27
CA GLU A 206 12.63 -14.63 14.35
C GLU A 206 12.30 -15.11 15.77
N ASN A 207 11.46 -16.13 15.91
CA ASN A 207 11.05 -16.66 17.21
C ASN A 207 10.55 -15.58 18.20
N ASN A 208 9.81 -14.59 17.69
CA ASN A 208 9.34 -13.43 18.46
C ASN A 208 10.46 -12.53 19.05
N GLN A 209 11.69 -12.66 18.57
CA GLN A 209 12.78 -11.73 18.81
C GLN A 209 12.87 -10.76 17.64
N PHE A 210 13.19 -9.50 17.93
CA PHE A 210 13.19 -8.41 16.96
C PHE A 210 14.59 -7.83 16.89
N LYS A 211 15.22 -7.89 15.70
CA LYS A 211 16.51 -7.27 15.42
C LYS A 211 16.30 -6.09 14.49
N LYS A 212 16.67 -4.89 14.94
CA LYS A 212 16.57 -3.67 14.16
C LYS A 212 17.39 -3.77 12.88
N VAL A 213 16.85 -3.28 11.78
CA VAL A 213 17.56 -3.09 10.51
C VAL A 213 18.33 -1.77 10.61
N GLU A 214 19.66 -1.85 10.56
CA GLU A 214 20.51 -0.68 10.75
C GLU A 214 20.67 0.13 9.45
N ASN A 215 20.74 -0.55 8.31
CA ASN A 215 20.95 0.06 7.01
C ASN A 215 19.80 -0.29 6.06
N SER A 216 19.04 0.70 5.66
CA SER A 216 18.05 0.57 4.60
C SER A 216 18.74 0.47 3.24
N PHE A 217 18.21 -0.38 2.35
CA PHE A 217 18.62 -0.41 0.94
C PHE A 217 17.99 0.72 0.11
N LEU A 218 17.07 1.49 0.70
CA LEU A 218 16.39 2.56 -0.02
C LEU A 218 17.35 3.71 -0.37
N ASN A 219 17.25 4.15 -1.61
CA ASN A 219 17.95 5.30 -2.16
C ASN A 219 17.12 5.92 -3.30
N GLU A 220 17.61 6.94 -3.98
CA GLU A 220 16.89 7.63 -5.04
C GLU A 220 16.60 6.72 -6.25
N ASP A 221 17.53 5.83 -6.61
CA ASP A 221 17.41 4.97 -7.78
C ASP A 221 16.30 3.92 -7.61
N ILE A 222 16.18 3.35 -6.40
CA ILE A 222 15.14 2.35 -6.10
C ILE A 222 13.80 2.99 -5.69
N ALA A 223 13.76 4.30 -5.45
CA ALA A 223 12.56 4.99 -4.98
C ALA A 223 11.30 4.72 -5.83
N PRO A 224 11.36 4.65 -7.18
CA PRO A 224 10.20 4.29 -7.98
C PRO A 224 9.67 2.87 -7.74
N ALA A 225 10.49 1.99 -7.18
CA ALA A 225 10.14 0.60 -6.89
C ALA A 225 9.74 0.35 -5.43
N ALA A 226 10.26 1.14 -4.46
CA ALA A 226 10.12 0.83 -3.04
C ALA A 226 10.15 2.04 -2.09
N GLY A 227 10.40 3.26 -2.57
CA GLY A 227 10.81 4.40 -1.73
C GLY A 227 9.68 5.22 -1.12
N VAL A 228 8.41 4.83 -1.19
CA VAL A 228 7.32 5.58 -0.56
C VAL A 228 7.26 5.27 0.94
N ILE A 229 7.21 6.34 1.74
CA ILE A 229 6.93 6.32 3.18
C ILE A 229 5.51 6.84 3.37
N SER A 230 4.68 6.14 4.16
CA SER A 230 3.28 6.54 4.33
C SER A 230 2.68 6.08 5.66
N THR A 231 1.43 6.46 5.90
CA THR A 231 0.58 6.00 6.99
C THR A 231 -0.62 5.23 6.43
N VAL A 232 -1.31 4.45 7.27
CA VAL A 232 -2.53 3.74 6.85
C VAL A 232 -3.63 4.70 6.40
N GLN A 233 -3.72 5.90 6.99
CA GLN A 233 -4.73 6.90 6.64
C GLN A 233 -4.44 7.53 5.27
N ASP A 234 -3.19 7.82 4.95
CA ASP A 234 -2.83 8.38 3.65
C ASP A 234 -2.96 7.34 2.54
N LEU A 235 -2.61 6.07 2.81
CA LEU A 235 -2.88 4.99 1.86
C LEU A 235 -4.39 4.80 1.60
N ALA A 236 -5.25 5.03 2.58
CA ALA A 236 -6.70 5.03 2.36
C ALA A 236 -7.17 6.16 1.44
N LYS A 237 -6.53 7.34 1.49
CA LYS A 237 -6.77 8.43 0.51
C LYS A 237 -6.27 8.04 -0.89
N TRP A 238 -5.15 7.32 -0.94
CA TRP A 238 -4.62 6.75 -2.18
C TRP A 238 -5.63 5.78 -2.82
N ASP A 239 -6.14 4.83 -2.05
CA ASP A 239 -7.14 3.87 -2.51
C ASP A 239 -8.41 4.56 -3.03
N ASP A 240 -8.93 5.53 -2.28
CA ASP A 240 -10.10 6.31 -2.70
C ASP A 240 -9.83 7.07 -4.02
N ALA A 241 -8.63 7.59 -4.21
CA ALA A 241 -8.27 8.28 -5.44
C ALA A 241 -8.06 7.33 -6.62
N LEU A 242 -7.34 6.24 -6.41
CA LEU A 242 -7.02 5.28 -7.46
C LEU A 242 -8.24 4.47 -7.89
N PHE A 243 -8.93 3.83 -6.95
CA PHE A 243 -9.99 2.88 -7.29
C PHE A 243 -11.31 3.57 -7.65
N LYS A 244 -11.51 4.84 -7.28
CA LYS A 244 -12.69 5.64 -7.66
C LYS A 244 -12.44 6.56 -8.86
N GLY A 245 -11.36 6.34 -9.62
CA GLY A 245 -11.14 7.02 -10.91
C GLY A 245 -10.82 8.52 -10.80
N LYS A 246 -10.17 8.97 -9.71
CA LYS A 246 -9.83 10.38 -9.51
C LYS A 246 -8.45 10.76 -10.04
N LEU A 247 -7.64 9.75 -10.44
CA LEU A 247 -6.23 9.93 -10.84
C LEU A 247 -6.02 9.89 -12.34
N LEU A 248 -6.86 9.17 -13.07
CA LEU A 248 -6.70 8.84 -14.48
C LEU A 248 -8.02 9.05 -15.23
N SER A 249 -7.93 9.33 -16.54
CA SER A 249 -9.11 9.32 -17.40
C SER A 249 -9.75 7.92 -17.49
N PRO A 250 -11.01 7.79 -17.91
CA PRO A 250 -11.69 6.49 -17.97
C PRO A 250 -10.94 5.41 -18.76
N LYS A 251 -10.24 5.79 -19.84
CA LYS A 251 -9.41 4.89 -20.62
C LYS A 251 -8.29 4.28 -19.81
N PHE A 252 -7.50 5.10 -19.12
CA PHE A 252 -6.34 4.64 -18.34
C PHE A 252 -6.74 4.08 -17.00
N GLN A 253 -7.87 4.53 -16.43
CA GLN A 253 -8.47 3.89 -15.27
C GLN A 253 -8.89 2.45 -15.55
N LYS A 254 -9.53 2.19 -16.68
CA LYS A 254 -9.85 0.84 -17.13
C LYS A 254 -8.59 0.01 -17.33
N LEU A 255 -7.55 0.59 -17.92
CA LEU A 255 -6.30 -0.10 -18.20
C LEU A 255 -5.59 -0.56 -16.93
N ILE A 256 -5.45 0.30 -15.91
CA ILE A 256 -4.79 -0.08 -14.65
C ILE A 256 -5.61 -1.09 -13.84
N LEU A 257 -6.93 -1.08 -13.98
CA LEU A 257 -7.85 -2.01 -13.30
C LEU A 257 -8.22 -3.24 -14.16
N THR A 258 -7.40 -3.58 -15.16
CA THR A 258 -7.56 -4.79 -15.98
C THR A 258 -6.29 -5.63 -15.90
N PRO A 259 -6.36 -6.93 -15.57
CA PRO A 259 -5.18 -7.78 -15.59
C PRO A 259 -4.65 -7.93 -17.01
N SER A 260 -3.34 -7.81 -17.18
CA SER A 260 -2.65 -7.94 -18.47
C SER A 260 -1.74 -9.17 -18.54
N THR A 261 -1.53 -9.84 -17.40
CA THR A 261 -0.75 -11.06 -17.29
C THR A 261 -1.21 -11.84 -16.04
N THR A 262 -0.54 -12.95 -15.77
CA THR A 262 -0.78 -13.79 -14.58
C THR A 262 0.48 -13.82 -13.72
N SER A 263 0.35 -13.47 -12.45
CA SER A 263 1.40 -13.60 -11.45
C SER A 263 1.43 -15.02 -10.90
N GLN A 264 2.62 -15.57 -10.74
CA GLN A 264 2.89 -16.87 -10.12
C GLN A 264 3.46 -16.73 -8.70
N HIS A 265 3.44 -15.52 -8.14
CA HIS A 265 3.80 -15.31 -6.74
C HIS A 265 2.68 -15.85 -5.86
N ASN A 266 2.99 -16.85 -5.03
CA ASN A 266 2.05 -17.32 -4.03
C ASN A 266 1.82 -16.24 -2.97
N VAL A 267 0.63 -15.64 -3.03
CA VAL A 267 0.17 -14.66 -2.03
C VAL A 267 -1.19 -15.13 -1.54
N PHE A 268 -1.37 -15.19 -0.24
CA PHE A 268 -2.60 -15.69 0.42
C PHE A 268 -2.96 -17.14 0.07
N GLY A 269 -1.95 -18.00 -0.16
CA GLY A 269 -2.17 -19.40 -0.55
C GLY A 269 -2.66 -19.60 -1.98
N LYS A 270 -2.58 -18.58 -2.85
CA LYS A 270 -2.96 -18.68 -4.25
C LYS A 270 -1.70 -18.75 -5.12
N GLU A 271 -1.58 -19.83 -5.90
CA GLU A 271 -0.42 -20.08 -6.78
C GLU A 271 -0.42 -19.18 -8.01
N SER A 272 -1.59 -18.73 -8.45
CA SER A 272 -1.75 -17.91 -9.64
C SER A 272 -2.90 -16.93 -9.50
N MET A 273 -2.71 -15.71 -9.97
CA MET A 273 -3.72 -14.66 -9.95
C MET A 273 -3.49 -13.67 -11.09
N GLY A 274 -4.54 -13.00 -11.53
CA GLY A 274 -4.42 -11.91 -12.50
C GLY A 274 -3.47 -10.84 -11.97
N PHE A 275 -2.65 -10.26 -12.84
CA PHE A 275 -1.73 -9.18 -12.51
C PHE A 275 -1.76 -8.11 -13.61
N GLY A 276 -1.77 -6.87 -13.19
CA GLY A 276 -1.68 -5.71 -14.06
C GLY A 276 -0.49 -4.82 -13.70
N TYR A 277 -0.72 -3.52 -13.64
CA TYR A 277 0.31 -2.53 -13.31
C TYR A 277 0.48 -2.41 -11.79
N ASN A 278 1.21 -3.36 -11.21
CA ASN A 278 1.42 -3.58 -9.78
C ASN A 278 0.11 -3.76 -8.97
N ILE A 279 -0.89 -4.38 -9.57
CA ILE A 279 -2.15 -4.75 -8.91
C ILE A 279 -2.39 -6.25 -9.15
N ARG A 280 -2.69 -6.99 -8.08
CA ARG A 280 -3.20 -8.36 -8.15
C ARG A 280 -4.71 -8.34 -8.19
N PHE A 281 -5.28 -9.12 -9.09
CA PHE A 281 -6.72 -9.30 -9.27
C PHE A 281 -7.10 -10.66 -8.74
N ILE A 282 -7.87 -10.68 -7.67
CA ILE A 282 -8.17 -11.90 -6.93
C ILE A 282 -9.68 -12.05 -6.81
N LYS A 283 -10.17 -13.28 -7.04
CA LYS A 283 -11.56 -13.66 -6.76
C LYS A 283 -11.58 -14.68 -5.63
N GLU A 284 -12.31 -14.38 -4.57
CA GLU A 284 -12.39 -15.24 -3.38
C GLU A 284 -13.74 -15.01 -2.65
N ALA A 285 -14.34 -16.09 -2.16
CA ALA A 285 -15.60 -16.05 -1.42
C ALA A 285 -16.72 -15.25 -2.14
N GLY A 286 -16.74 -15.30 -3.48
CA GLY A 286 -17.74 -14.59 -4.30
C GLY A 286 -17.46 -13.11 -4.52
N LEU A 287 -16.37 -12.55 -3.98
CA LEU A 287 -15.95 -11.16 -4.20
C LEU A 287 -14.71 -11.10 -5.07
N ASP A 288 -14.67 -10.07 -5.91
CA ASP A 288 -13.44 -9.62 -6.56
C ASP A 288 -12.77 -8.55 -5.70
N TYR A 289 -11.45 -8.61 -5.57
CA TYR A 289 -10.68 -7.58 -4.89
C TYR A 289 -9.30 -7.36 -5.50
N TYR A 290 -8.76 -6.19 -5.24
CA TYR A 290 -7.43 -5.77 -5.66
C TYR A 290 -6.49 -5.84 -4.46
N ALA A 291 -5.26 -6.34 -4.67
CA ALA A 291 -4.28 -6.43 -3.60
C ALA A 291 -2.88 -6.02 -4.06
N VAL A 292 -2.18 -5.33 -3.19
CA VAL A 292 -0.76 -5.01 -3.32
C VAL A 292 -0.06 -5.35 -2.03
N THR A 293 1.14 -5.88 -2.13
CA THR A 293 1.98 -6.21 -0.98
C THR A 293 3.32 -5.51 -1.07
N GLY A 294 3.91 -5.20 0.07
CA GLY A 294 5.28 -4.70 0.20
C GLY A 294 6.06 -5.53 1.19
N LEU A 295 7.33 -5.76 0.94
CA LEU A 295 8.22 -6.56 1.78
C LEU A 295 9.66 -6.09 1.63
N GLY A 296 10.35 -5.86 2.74
CA GLY A 296 11.77 -5.48 2.76
C GLY A 296 12.13 -4.63 3.98
N ASP A 297 13.41 -4.51 4.27
CA ASP A 297 13.97 -3.66 5.33
C ASP A 297 13.32 -3.78 6.71
N GLY A 298 12.79 -4.97 7.02
CA GLY A 298 12.09 -5.16 8.28
C GLY A 298 10.66 -4.62 8.28
N PHE A 299 10.06 -4.43 7.09
CA PHE A 299 8.66 -4.02 6.93
C PHE A 299 7.86 -5.03 6.12
N THR A 300 6.59 -5.20 6.48
CA THR A 300 5.59 -5.80 5.61
C THR A 300 4.41 -4.84 5.44
N CYS A 301 3.81 -4.85 4.26
CA CYS A 301 2.70 -4.01 3.91
C CYS A 301 1.67 -4.78 3.08
N LEU A 302 0.42 -4.69 3.48
CA LEU A 302 -0.72 -5.16 2.71
C LEU A 302 -1.68 -4.00 2.47
N ASN A 303 -2.07 -3.81 1.20
CA ASN A 303 -3.16 -2.94 0.81
C ASN A 303 -4.16 -3.74 -0.04
N VAL A 304 -5.42 -3.81 0.40
CA VAL A 304 -6.52 -4.52 -0.28
C VAL A 304 -7.72 -3.60 -0.43
N TYR A 305 -8.28 -3.58 -1.64
CA TYR A 305 -9.53 -2.87 -1.91
C TYR A 305 -10.60 -3.82 -2.46
N PHE A 306 -11.79 -3.78 -1.85
CA PHE A 306 -12.98 -4.54 -2.23
C PHE A 306 -13.99 -3.61 -2.91
N PRO A 307 -14.07 -3.59 -4.27
CA PRO A 307 -14.89 -2.61 -5.00
C PRO A 307 -16.39 -2.70 -4.68
N SER A 308 -16.91 -3.92 -4.54
CA SER A 308 -18.36 -4.16 -4.34
C SER A 308 -18.91 -3.62 -3.01
N THR A 309 -18.02 -3.41 -2.02
CA THR A 309 -18.39 -2.92 -0.69
C THR A 309 -17.71 -1.60 -0.35
N ASP A 310 -16.96 -1.01 -1.29
CA ASP A 310 -16.11 0.19 -1.08
C ASP A 310 -15.32 0.07 0.22
N THR A 311 -14.58 -1.05 0.36
CA THR A 311 -13.82 -1.34 1.58
C THR A 311 -12.32 -1.35 1.26
N SER A 312 -11.54 -0.52 1.97
CA SER A 312 -10.07 -0.60 2.01
C SER A 312 -9.62 -1.28 3.30
N LEU A 313 -8.73 -2.24 3.18
CA LEU A 313 -7.97 -2.83 4.29
C LEU A 313 -6.50 -2.53 4.08
N ILE A 314 -5.87 -1.89 5.05
CA ILE A 314 -4.45 -1.57 5.03
C ILE A 314 -3.80 -2.10 6.31
N VAL A 315 -2.74 -2.87 6.16
CA VAL A 315 -1.92 -3.39 7.26
C VAL A 315 -0.48 -2.97 7.01
N LEU A 316 0.11 -2.26 7.96
CA LEU A 316 1.51 -1.85 7.93
C LEU A 316 2.20 -2.43 9.16
N GLU A 317 3.25 -3.22 8.97
CA GLU A 317 4.06 -3.75 10.05
C GLU A 317 5.50 -3.25 9.90
N ASN A 318 6.11 -2.84 11.01
CA ASN A 318 7.55 -2.57 11.05
C ASN A 318 8.30 -3.81 11.57
N GLN A 319 7.89 -4.94 11.07
CA GLN A 319 8.56 -6.22 11.22
C GLN A 319 8.47 -7.03 9.93
N MET A 320 9.50 -7.80 9.67
CA MET A 320 9.55 -8.78 8.59
C MET A 320 10.06 -10.11 9.14
N PRO A 321 9.25 -11.17 9.10
CA PRO A 321 9.70 -12.50 9.49
C PRO A 321 10.87 -12.98 8.63
N LYS A 322 11.86 -13.62 9.23
CA LYS A 322 13.00 -14.21 8.51
C LYS A 322 12.57 -15.37 7.62
N SER A 323 11.65 -16.21 8.13
CA SER A 323 11.06 -17.31 7.35
C SER A 323 10.04 -16.78 6.35
N SER A 324 10.20 -17.14 5.08
CA SER A 324 9.25 -16.78 4.01
C SER A 324 7.86 -17.39 4.20
N GLU A 325 7.72 -18.47 4.94
CA GLU A 325 6.43 -19.07 5.30
C GLU A 325 5.53 -18.13 6.11
N HIS A 326 6.13 -17.15 6.79
CA HIS A 326 5.43 -16.23 7.66
C HIS A 326 5.26 -14.81 7.08
N TRP A 327 5.79 -14.53 5.89
CA TRP A 327 5.82 -13.15 5.34
C TRP A 327 4.45 -12.48 5.22
N SER A 328 3.39 -13.25 5.07
CA SER A 328 2.02 -12.70 4.97
C SER A 328 1.06 -13.36 5.96
N PHE A 329 1.56 -13.97 7.03
CA PHE A 329 0.75 -14.79 7.92
C PHE A 329 -0.34 -13.98 8.63
N LYS A 330 0.04 -12.87 9.28
CA LYS A 330 -0.91 -12.01 10.01
C LYS A 330 -1.80 -11.24 9.05
N GLU A 331 -1.23 -10.69 7.99
CA GLU A 331 -1.98 -9.95 6.96
C GLU A 331 -3.04 -10.83 6.29
N ALA A 332 -2.70 -12.08 5.96
CA ALA A 332 -3.65 -13.03 5.38
C ALA A 332 -4.80 -13.34 6.35
N ALA A 333 -4.50 -13.55 7.64
CA ALA A 333 -5.50 -13.79 8.66
C ALA A 333 -6.44 -12.58 8.86
N ILE A 334 -5.89 -11.36 8.88
CA ILE A 334 -6.65 -10.11 8.98
C ILE A 334 -7.52 -9.92 7.74
N LYS A 335 -6.96 -10.12 6.53
CA LYS A 335 -7.69 -10.05 5.27
C LYS A 335 -8.87 -11.04 5.26
N ASN A 336 -8.65 -12.27 5.71
CA ASN A 336 -9.70 -13.27 5.78
C ASN A 336 -10.82 -12.90 6.78
N ALA A 337 -10.45 -12.28 7.92
CA ALA A 337 -11.44 -11.80 8.88
C ALA A 337 -12.32 -10.69 8.29
N VAL A 338 -11.72 -9.72 7.59
CA VAL A 338 -12.45 -8.65 6.90
C VAL A 338 -13.31 -9.21 5.79
N LEU A 339 -12.76 -10.06 4.90
CA LEU A 339 -13.49 -10.70 3.79
C LEU A 339 -14.72 -11.42 4.31
N LYS A 340 -14.59 -12.25 5.35
CA LYS A 340 -15.71 -12.93 5.98
C LYS A 340 -16.74 -11.94 6.54
N GLY A 341 -16.30 -10.88 7.21
CA GLY A 341 -17.21 -9.90 7.83
C GLY A 341 -17.99 -9.04 6.83
N ILE A 342 -17.45 -8.79 5.62
CA ILE A 342 -18.14 -8.04 4.57
C ILE A 342 -19.01 -8.93 3.66
N THR A 343 -18.83 -10.27 3.68
CA THR A 343 -19.65 -11.24 2.94
C THR A 343 -20.78 -11.83 3.78
N SER A 344 -20.67 -11.83 5.11
CA SER A 344 -21.74 -12.28 6.01
C SER A 344 -22.84 -11.22 6.06
N LYS A 345 -23.96 -11.52 5.42
CA LYS A 345 -25.22 -10.72 5.50
C LYS A 345 -26.01 -11.09 6.73
#